data_ce3e5126bcb8e4d990d8552905789a25
#
_entry.id   ce3e5126bcb8e4d990d8552905789a25
#
_cell.length_a   1.000
_cell.length_b   1.000
_cell.length_c   1.000
_cell.angle_alpha   90.00
_cell.angle_beta   90.00
_cell.angle_gamma   90.00
#
_symmetry.space_group_name_H-M   'P 1'
#
loop_
_entity.id
_entity.type
_entity.pdbx_description
1 polymer ?
#
loop_
_entity_poly.entity_id
_entity_poly.type
_entity_poly.pdbx_seq_one_letter_code
_entity_poly.pdbx_strand_id
1 'polypeptide(L)'
;IAREIAAELNEARVALEAFSERPDDRGALHRFTAHIHLARGALRLAEVYGGALLAEEMEFVARYVDAHSGEGRADSDGLEALMRAMEQLPSYVERVASGARDLPLVLLPLLNDLRAVRGGALLSEGTLLLLNLRSDEQPQPTSPFVGDREVADLARRLRPRFQVALLGWIRGEQTAENLHHLA
;
A
#
# COMPACT_ATOMS: atom_id res chain seq x y z
N ILE A 1 -16.82 -7.43 9.88
CA ILE A 1 -15.55 -6.85 9.41
C ILE A 1 -15.74 -5.38 9.03
N ALA A 2 -16.64 -4.99 8.10
CA ALA A 2 -16.79 -3.59 7.69
C ALA A 2 -17.13 -2.64 8.86
N ARG A 3 -17.99 -3.06 9.78
CA ARG A 3 -18.31 -2.26 10.99
C ARG A 3 -17.12 -2.11 11.93
N GLU A 4 -16.30 -3.15 12.06
CA GLU A 4 -15.09 -3.11 12.88
C GLU A 4 -14.06 -2.15 12.29
N ILE A 5 -13.85 -2.21 10.97
CA ILE A 5 -12.96 -1.26 10.28
C ILE A 5 -13.44 0.18 10.50
N ALA A 6 -14.75 0.44 10.33
CA ALA A 6 -15.31 1.76 10.55
C ALA A 6 -15.15 2.25 12.01
N ALA A 7 -15.30 1.35 12.98
CA ALA A 7 -15.09 1.68 14.39
C ALA A 7 -13.63 2.05 14.67
N GLU A 8 -12.67 1.23 14.21
CA GLU A 8 -11.25 1.50 14.38
C GLU A 8 -10.82 2.81 13.70
N LEU A 9 -11.33 3.07 12.50
CA LEU A 9 -11.04 4.34 11.80
C LEU A 9 -11.64 5.54 12.52
N ASN A 10 -12.81 5.40 13.15
CA ASN A 10 -13.39 6.48 13.96
C ASN A 10 -12.56 6.77 15.22
N GLU A 11 -12.12 5.74 15.93
CA GLU A 11 -11.25 5.90 17.11
C GLU A 11 -9.89 6.51 16.72
N ALA A 12 -9.32 6.08 15.57
CA ALA A 12 -8.12 6.69 15.03
C ALA A 12 -8.32 8.18 14.75
N ARG A 13 -9.44 8.57 14.13
CA ARG A 13 -9.77 9.97 13.85
C ARG A 13 -9.82 10.80 15.12
N VAL A 14 -10.55 10.32 16.13
CA VAL A 14 -10.65 11.00 17.43
C VAL A 14 -9.28 11.17 18.09
N ALA A 15 -8.44 10.16 18.02
CA ALA A 15 -7.09 10.22 18.57
C ALA A 15 -6.20 11.23 17.81
N LEU A 16 -6.32 11.29 16.48
CA LEU A 16 -5.55 12.26 15.67
C LEU A 16 -6.02 13.70 15.89
N GLU A 17 -7.32 13.93 16.03
CA GLU A 17 -7.90 15.23 16.39
C GLU A 17 -7.39 15.69 17.76
N ALA A 18 -7.38 14.80 18.77
CA ALA A 18 -6.83 15.10 20.08
C ALA A 18 -5.33 15.45 20.04
N PHE A 19 -4.55 14.76 19.19
CA PHE A 19 -3.15 15.08 18.97
C PHE A 19 -2.98 16.42 18.26
N SER A 20 -3.83 16.75 17.28
CA SER A 20 -3.78 18.04 16.57
C SER A 20 -4.04 19.23 17.49
N GLU A 21 -4.93 19.08 18.48
CA GLU A 21 -5.20 20.09 19.49
C GLU A 21 -4.07 20.24 20.52
N ARG A 22 -3.37 19.15 20.80
CA ARG A 22 -2.27 19.09 21.78
C ARG A 22 -1.13 18.21 21.25
N PRO A 23 -0.23 18.77 20.44
CA PRO A 23 0.88 18.03 19.83
C PRO A 23 1.86 17.41 20.84
N ASP A 24 1.83 17.88 22.09
CA ASP A 24 2.63 17.32 23.20
C ASP A 24 2.01 16.02 23.78
N ASP A 25 0.74 15.70 23.47
CA ASP A 25 0.08 14.47 23.90
C ASP A 25 0.49 13.26 23.05
N ARG A 26 1.66 12.73 23.36
CA ARG A 26 2.16 11.51 22.73
C ARG A 26 1.23 10.31 22.86
N GLY A 27 0.48 10.27 23.96
CA GLY A 27 -0.52 9.22 24.18
C GLY A 27 -1.60 9.23 23.11
N ALA A 28 -2.01 10.41 22.63
CA ALA A 28 -2.96 10.54 21.52
C ALA A 28 -2.39 9.96 20.22
N LEU A 29 -1.15 10.29 19.87
CA LEU A 29 -0.48 9.76 18.67
C LEU A 29 -0.28 8.24 18.74
N HIS A 30 0.06 7.70 19.91
CA HIS A 30 0.17 6.25 20.11
C HIS A 30 -1.19 5.55 19.97
N ARG A 31 -2.29 6.12 20.49
CA ARG A 31 -3.64 5.60 20.30
C ARG A 31 -4.01 5.60 18.82
N PHE A 32 -3.77 6.71 18.13
CA PHE A 32 -3.95 6.78 16.67
C PHE A 32 -3.23 5.64 15.95
N THR A 33 -1.93 5.47 16.21
CA THR A 33 -1.12 4.41 15.59
C THR A 33 -1.68 3.02 15.87
N ALA A 34 -2.14 2.76 17.10
CA ALA A 34 -2.72 1.47 17.49
C ALA A 34 -4.02 1.16 16.72
N HIS A 35 -4.94 2.13 16.62
CA HIS A 35 -6.19 1.96 15.89
C HIS A 35 -5.97 1.82 14.38
N ILE A 36 -5.03 2.58 13.78
CA ILE A 36 -4.66 2.42 12.37
C ILE A 36 -4.04 1.04 12.12
N HIS A 37 -3.24 0.53 13.04
CA HIS A 37 -2.68 -0.82 12.94
C HIS A 37 -3.77 -1.90 12.92
N LEU A 38 -4.77 -1.80 13.81
CA LEU A 38 -5.91 -2.72 13.82
C LEU A 38 -6.74 -2.61 12.54
N ALA A 39 -7.03 -1.38 12.10
CA ALA A 39 -7.74 -1.13 10.84
C ALA A 39 -6.99 -1.73 9.64
N ARG A 40 -5.66 -1.56 9.57
CA ARG A 40 -4.81 -2.17 8.52
C ARG A 40 -4.93 -3.68 8.50
N GLY A 41 -4.86 -4.34 9.65
CA GLY A 41 -5.03 -5.79 9.76
C GLY A 41 -6.39 -6.25 9.25
N ALA A 42 -7.47 -5.55 9.65
CA ALA A 42 -8.82 -5.85 9.21
C ALA A 42 -9.03 -5.58 7.71
N LEU A 43 -8.43 -4.52 7.14
CA LEU A 43 -8.44 -4.21 5.72
C LEU A 43 -7.74 -5.29 4.89
N ARG A 44 -6.61 -5.83 5.38
CA ARG A 44 -5.94 -6.97 4.73
C ARG A 44 -6.81 -8.21 4.71
N LEU A 45 -7.48 -8.53 5.83
CA LEU A 45 -8.41 -9.66 5.90
C LEU A 45 -9.64 -9.48 5.01
N ALA A 46 -10.06 -8.25 4.78
CA ALA A 46 -11.17 -7.89 3.88
C ALA A 46 -10.73 -7.75 2.41
N GLU A 47 -9.45 -8.00 2.10
CA GLU A 47 -8.87 -7.86 0.75
C GLU A 47 -8.98 -6.44 0.17
N VAL A 48 -9.02 -5.41 1.03
CA VAL A 48 -9.00 -4.00 0.63
C VAL A 48 -7.55 -3.51 0.66
N TYR A 49 -6.78 -3.93 -0.33
CA TYR A 49 -5.32 -3.74 -0.34
C TYR A 49 -4.90 -2.27 -0.45
N GLY A 50 -5.62 -1.47 -1.23
CA GLY A 50 -5.34 -0.03 -1.33
C GLY A 50 -5.54 0.69 0.01
N GLY A 51 -6.61 0.36 0.73
CA GLY A 51 -6.86 0.88 2.08
C GLY A 51 -5.80 0.42 3.08
N ALA A 52 -5.40 -0.86 3.02
CA ALA A 52 -4.36 -1.40 3.88
C ALA A 52 -2.99 -0.74 3.63
N LEU A 53 -2.65 -0.46 2.37
CA LEU A 53 -1.42 0.24 2.00
C LEU A 53 -1.42 1.68 2.52
N LEU A 54 -2.55 2.39 2.40
CA LEU A 54 -2.67 3.74 2.93
C LEU A 54 -2.51 3.75 4.47
N ALA A 55 -3.18 2.83 5.16
CA ALA A 55 -3.04 2.69 6.61
C ALA A 55 -1.60 2.38 7.04
N GLU A 56 -0.87 1.58 6.27
CA GLU A 56 0.55 1.28 6.52
C GLU A 56 1.44 2.53 6.40
N GLU A 57 1.26 3.34 5.36
CA GLU A 57 1.99 4.60 5.21
C GLU A 57 1.63 5.61 6.32
N MET A 58 0.37 5.63 6.77
CA MET A 58 -0.04 6.43 7.93
C MET A 58 0.68 6.00 9.23
N GLU A 59 0.82 4.70 9.47
CA GLU A 59 1.60 4.20 10.61
C GLU A 59 3.07 4.65 10.54
N PHE A 60 3.68 4.61 9.36
CA PHE A 60 5.06 5.05 9.18
C PHE A 60 5.23 6.54 9.45
N VAL A 61 4.29 7.37 8.98
CA VAL A 61 4.34 8.82 9.25
C VAL A 61 4.10 9.11 10.74
N ALA A 62 3.15 8.43 11.39
CA ALA A 62 2.92 8.61 12.81
C ALA A 62 4.17 8.28 13.66
N ARG A 63 4.87 7.20 13.33
CA ARG A 63 6.16 6.86 13.98
C ARG A 63 7.26 7.87 13.67
N TYR A 64 7.28 8.41 12.46
CA TYR A 64 8.23 9.46 12.08
C TYR A 64 7.99 10.73 12.89
N VAL A 65 6.74 11.19 13.01
CA VAL A 65 6.35 12.35 13.83
C VAL A 65 6.69 12.09 15.30
N ASP A 66 6.45 10.89 15.81
CA ASP A 66 6.81 10.53 17.19
C ASP A 66 8.32 10.61 17.46
N ALA A 67 9.13 10.11 16.51
CA ALA A 67 10.58 10.11 16.63
C ALA A 67 11.23 11.50 16.49
N HIS A 68 10.62 12.41 15.71
CA HIS A 68 11.13 13.76 15.42
C HIS A 68 10.37 14.86 16.15
N SER A 69 9.77 14.53 17.28
CA SER A 69 8.98 15.47 18.05
C SER A 69 9.83 16.64 18.58
N GLY A 70 9.29 17.83 18.38
CA GLY A 70 9.96 19.08 18.70
C GLY A 70 10.74 19.70 17.52
N GLU A 71 10.80 19.03 16.39
CA GLU A 71 11.35 19.56 15.13
C GLU A 71 10.29 20.31 14.31
N GLY A 72 9.44 21.08 14.93
CA GLY A 72 8.36 21.95 14.44
C GLY A 72 7.82 21.72 13.03
N ARG A 73 8.67 21.61 12.00
CA ARG A 73 8.27 21.41 10.62
C ARG A 73 7.88 19.95 10.34
N ALA A 74 8.61 18.98 10.89
CA ALA A 74 8.32 17.56 10.73
C ALA A 74 6.97 17.20 11.38
N ASP A 75 6.67 17.80 12.53
CA ASP A 75 5.41 17.65 13.23
C ASP A 75 4.24 18.21 12.42
N SER A 76 4.40 19.42 11.84
CA SER A 76 3.35 20.09 11.04
C SER A 76 3.04 19.37 9.74
N ASP A 77 4.07 19.07 8.93
CA ASP A 77 3.91 18.43 7.62
C ASP A 77 3.36 17.00 7.78
N GLY A 78 3.84 16.28 8.81
CA GLY A 78 3.36 14.96 9.15
C GLY A 78 1.91 14.93 9.58
N LEU A 79 1.51 15.86 10.47
CA LEU A 79 0.13 15.96 10.93
C LEU A 79 -0.82 16.32 9.78
N GLU A 80 -0.45 17.27 8.93
CA GLU A 80 -1.26 17.64 7.76
C GLU A 80 -1.48 16.45 6.81
N ALA A 81 -0.42 15.69 6.52
CA ALA A 81 -0.53 14.52 5.68
C ALA A 81 -1.41 13.42 6.31
N LEU A 82 -1.28 13.19 7.64
CA LEU A 82 -2.12 12.24 8.36
C LEU A 82 -3.60 12.66 8.38
N MET A 83 -3.89 13.95 8.58
CA MET A 83 -5.27 14.48 8.55
C MET A 83 -5.91 14.26 7.18
N ARG A 84 -5.20 14.58 6.08
CA ARG A 84 -5.69 14.32 4.71
C ARG A 84 -5.93 12.83 4.45
N ALA A 85 -5.03 11.97 4.94
CA ALA A 85 -5.18 10.53 4.78
C ALA A 85 -6.37 10.00 5.60
N MET A 86 -6.58 10.53 6.81
CA MET A 86 -7.70 10.16 7.68
C MET A 86 -9.06 10.60 7.13
N GLU A 87 -9.10 11.65 6.33
CA GLU A 87 -10.31 12.09 5.61
C GLU A 87 -10.62 11.15 4.43
N GLN A 88 -9.60 10.70 3.71
CA GLN A 88 -9.80 9.90 2.49
C GLN A 88 -9.99 8.41 2.74
N LEU A 89 -9.32 7.83 3.74
CA LEU A 89 -9.34 6.38 3.97
C LEU A 89 -10.75 5.83 4.25
N PRO A 90 -11.60 6.44 5.12
CA PRO A 90 -12.96 5.95 5.34
C PRO A 90 -13.81 5.97 4.07
N SER A 91 -13.75 7.06 3.30
CA SER A 91 -14.49 7.21 2.04
C SER A 91 -14.06 6.19 0.98
N TYR A 92 -12.76 5.88 0.93
CA TYR A 92 -12.23 4.83 0.07
C TYR A 92 -12.77 3.45 0.46
N VAL A 93 -12.71 3.12 1.76
CA VAL A 93 -13.19 1.84 2.30
C VAL A 93 -14.69 1.68 2.06
N GLU A 94 -15.49 2.72 2.32
CA GLU A 94 -16.93 2.69 2.08
C GLU A 94 -17.28 2.44 0.61
N ARG A 95 -16.55 3.08 -0.30
CA ARG A 95 -16.74 2.88 -1.75
C ARG A 95 -16.43 1.42 -2.16
N VAL A 96 -15.34 0.82 -1.66
CA VAL A 96 -15.01 -0.59 -1.92
C VAL A 96 -16.04 -1.51 -1.27
N ALA A 97 -16.47 -1.24 -0.05
CA ALA A 97 -17.52 -2.01 0.64
C ALA A 97 -18.87 -1.95 -0.09
N SER A 98 -19.13 -0.88 -0.86
CA SER A 98 -20.33 -0.71 -1.71
C SER A 98 -20.21 -1.45 -3.05
N GLY A 99 -19.13 -2.21 -3.28
CA GLY A 99 -18.92 -3.03 -4.48
C GLY A 99 -18.07 -2.37 -5.58
N ALA A 100 -17.46 -1.20 -5.32
CA ALA A 100 -16.47 -0.64 -6.22
C ALA A 100 -15.16 -1.47 -6.17
N ARG A 101 -14.42 -1.46 -7.28
CA ARG A 101 -13.11 -2.12 -7.31
C ARG A 101 -12.11 -1.43 -6.38
N ASP A 102 -11.31 -2.23 -5.70
CA ASP A 102 -10.13 -1.74 -4.99
C ASP A 102 -9.07 -1.29 -6.01
N LEU A 103 -8.90 0.03 -6.15
CA LEU A 103 -7.99 0.66 -7.10
C LEU A 103 -6.96 1.51 -6.35
N PRO A 104 -5.86 0.95 -5.86
CA PRO A 104 -4.82 1.66 -5.09
C PRO A 104 -4.23 2.85 -5.84
N LEU A 105 -4.28 2.84 -7.18
CA LEU A 105 -3.77 3.91 -8.03
C LEU A 105 -4.43 5.28 -7.73
N VAL A 106 -5.70 5.27 -7.31
CA VAL A 106 -6.42 6.50 -6.91
C VAL A 106 -5.79 7.14 -5.67
N LEU A 107 -5.14 6.34 -4.83
CA LEU A 107 -4.48 6.79 -3.60
C LEU A 107 -3.00 7.18 -3.82
N LEU A 108 -2.46 6.98 -5.03
CA LEU A 108 -1.04 7.20 -5.32
C LEU A 108 -0.53 8.60 -4.94
N PRO A 109 -1.23 9.71 -5.25
CA PRO A 109 -0.77 11.03 -4.82
C PRO A 109 -0.64 11.14 -3.29
N LEU A 110 -1.64 10.67 -2.57
CA LEU A 110 -1.68 10.71 -1.10
C LEU A 110 -0.62 9.80 -0.47
N LEU A 111 -0.42 8.60 -1.02
CA LEU A 111 0.66 7.70 -0.62
C LEU A 111 2.03 8.37 -0.79
N ASN A 112 2.21 9.09 -1.89
CA ASN A 112 3.46 9.80 -2.16
C ASN A 112 3.63 11.04 -1.25
N ASP A 113 2.57 11.74 -0.91
CA ASP A 113 2.62 12.82 0.09
C ASP A 113 3.09 12.29 1.45
N LEU A 114 2.50 11.18 1.94
CA LEU A 114 2.92 10.54 3.19
C LEU A 114 4.38 10.06 3.15
N ARG A 115 4.84 9.54 2.01
CA ARG A 115 6.22 9.11 1.85
C ARG A 115 7.19 10.28 1.79
N ALA A 116 6.82 11.37 1.13
CA ALA A 116 7.62 12.58 1.01
C ALA A 116 7.92 13.21 2.38
N VAL A 117 6.94 13.25 3.30
CA VAL A 117 7.11 13.75 4.68
C VAL A 117 8.30 13.10 5.39
N ARG A 118 8.50 11.80 5.20
CA ARG A 118 9.58 11.04 5.85
C ARG A 118 10.80 10.82 4.95
N GLY A 119 10.87 11.50 3.79
CA GLY A 119 11.97 11.33 2.83
C GLY A 119 11.99 9.95 2.16
N GLY A 120 10.87 9.23 2.12
CA GLY A 120 10.77 7.92 1.51
C GLY A 120 10.76 7.98 -0.02
N ALA A 121 11.21 6.90 -0.68
CA ALA A 121 11.14 6.80 -2.13
C ALA A 121 9.67 6.81 -2.61
N LEU A 122 9.38 7.63 -3.61
CA LEU A 122 8.03 7.74 -4.17
C LEU A 122 7.63 6.47 -4.93
N LEU A 123 6.36 6.12 -4.85
CA LEU A 123 5.78 5.02 -5.60
C LEU A 123 5.47 5.47 -7.03
N SER A 124 5.73 4.61 -7.99
CA SER A 124 5.24 4.76 -9.36
C SER A 124 3.98 3.92 -9.58
N GLU A 125 3.23 4.23 -10.63
CA GLU A 125 2.08 3.43 -11.05
C GLU A 125 2.47 1.97 -11.25
N GLY A 126 3.60 1.71 -11.93
CA GLY A 126 4.11 0.36 -12.14
C GLY A 126 4.42 -0.39 -10.83
N THR A 127 4.94 0.30 -9.83
CA THR A 127 5.20 -0.29 -8.51
C THR A 127 3.89 -0.71 -7.82
N LEU A 128 2.85 0.14 -7.87
CA LEU A 128 1.55 -0.18 -7.29
C LEU A 128 0.86 -1.36 -7.99
N LEU A 129 0.95 -1.44 -9.31
CA LEU A 129 0.42 -2.56 -10.07
C LEU A 129 1.12 -3.88 -9.70
N LEU A 130 2.44 -3.85 -9.51
CA LEU A 130 3.22 -5.03 -9.09
C LEU A 130 2.90 -5.44 -7.64
N LEU A 131 2.61 -4.50 -6.74
CA LEU A 131 2.20 -4.80 -5.37
C LEU A 131 0.86 -5.55 -5.33
N ASN A 132 -0.09 -5.19 -6.20
CA ASN A 132 -1.37 -5.90 -6.33
C ASN A 132 -1.23 -7.30 -6.95
N LEU A 133 -0.19 -7.55 -7.74
CA LEU A 133 0.10 -8.86 -8.32
C LEU A 133 0.86 -9.78 -7.35
N ARG A 134 1.44 -9.23 -6.30
CA ARG A 134 2.12 -9.98 -5.23
C ARG A 134 1.17 -10.39 -4.10
N SER A 135 -0.11 -10.66 -4.42
CA SER A 135 -0.99 -11.39 -3.50
C SER A 135 -0.41 -12.76 -3.23
N ASP A 136 -0.04 -12.98 -1.97
CA ASP A 136 0.10 -14.27 -1.30
C ASP A 136 1.22 -15.25 -1.68
N GLU A 137 2.17 -14.94 -2.51
CA GLU A 137 3.40 -15.72 -2.47
C GLU A 137 4.40 -15.08 -1.51
N GLN A 138 4.36 -15.52 -0.25
CA GLN A 138 5.58 -15.50 0.56
C GLN A 138 6.68 -16.12 -0.30
N PRO A 139 7.82 -15.43 -0.52
CA PRO A 139 8.94 -16.07 -1.17
C PRO A 139 9.37 -17.24 -0.27
N GLN A 140 8.91 -18.44 -0.61
CA GLN A 140 9.53 -19.61 -0.07
C GLN A 140 10.99 -19.55 -0.56
N PRO A 141 11.97 -19.61 0.32
CA PRO A 141 13.37 -19.69 -0.06
C PRO A 141 13.63 -21.09 -0.61
N THR A 142 13.14 -21.36 -1.81
CA THR A 142 13.37 -22.60 -2.52
C THR A 142 13.93 -22.31 -3.88
N SER A 143 15.15 -21.79 -3.88
CA SER A 143 16.09 -22.08 -4.95
C SER A 143 17.50 -21.78 -4.47
N PRO A 144 18.47 -22.67 -4.66
CA PRO A 144 19.86 -22.33 -4.49
C PRO A 144 20.14 -21.14 -5.40
N PHE A 145 20.92 -20.20 -4.89
CA PHE A 145 21.37 -18.98 -5.54
C PHE A 145 21.77 -19.28 -6.99
N VAL A 146 20.86 -19.04 -7.94
CA VAL A 146 21.17 -19.12 -9.37
C VAL A 146 21.98 -17.85 -9.64
N GLY A 147 23.25 -17.99 -10.00
CA GLY A 147 24.12 -16.84 -10.22
C GLY A 147 23.56 -15.94 -11.33
N ASP A 148 23.83 -14.63 -11.24
CA ASP A 148 23.33 -13.60 -12.17
C ASP A 148 23.52 -13.96 -13.66
N ARG A 149 24.56 -14.75 -13.99
CA ARG A 149 24.80 -15.26 -15.34
C ARG A 149 23.79 -16.31 -15.79
N GLU A 150 23.41 -17.23 -14.92
CA GLU A 150 22.41 -18.28 -15.23
C GLU A 150 21.03 -17.68 -15.40
N VAL A 151 20.66 -16.69 -14.59
CA VAL A 151 19.41 -15.93 -14.74
C VAL A 151 19.38 -15.17 -16.07
N ALA A 152 20.48 -14.50 -16.43
CA ALA A 152 20.61 -13.79 -17.69
C ALA A 152 20.51 -14.72 -18.90
N ASP A 153 21.12 -15.92 -18.83
CA ASP A 153 21.08 -16.91 -19.91
C ASP A 153 19.68 -17.56 -20.02
N LEU A 154 19.03 -17.82 -18.91
CA LEU A 154 17.64 -18.30 -18.89
C LEU A 154 16.70 -17.24 -19.49
N ALA A 155 16.83 -15.98 -19.08
CA ALA A 155 16.06 -14.88 -19.61
C ALA A 155 16.24 -14.70 -21.13
N ARG A 156 17.48 -14.84 -21.65
CA ARG A 156 17.77 -14.79 -23.09
C ARG A 156 17.09 -15.92 -23.86
N ARG A 157 17.03 -17.12 -23.28
CA ARG A 157 16.39 -18.30 -23.90
C ARG A 157 14.86 -18.19 -23.89
N LEU A 158 14.29 -17.67 -22.81
CA LEU A 158 12.83 -17.58 -22.66
C LEU A 158 12.24 -16.39 -23.41
N ARG A 159 12.97 -15.29 -23.54
CA ARG A 159 12.54 -14.04 -24.17
C ARG A 159 11.88 -14.22 -25.55
N PRO A 160 12.44 -14.97 -26.51
CA PRO A 160 11.82 -15.13 -27.83
C PRO A 160 10.47 -15.86 -27.76
N ARG A 161 10.38 -16.89 -26.91
CA ARG A 161 9.13 -17.66 -26.71
C ARG A 161 8.05 -16.79 -26.09
N PHE A 162 8.41 -16.04 -25.06
CA PHE A 162 7.52 -15.08 -24.41
C PHE A 162 7.01 -14.00 -25.38
N GLN A 163 7.90 -13.43 -26.21
CA GLN A 163 7.53 -12.43 -27.20
C GLN A 163 6.56 -12.98 -28.25
N VAL A 164 6.76 -14.22 -28.74
CA VAL A 164 5.86 -14.85 -29.70
C VAL A 164 4.48 -15.10 -29.06
N ALA A 165 4.45 -15.65 -27.86
CA ALA A 165 3.21 -15.90 -27.14
C ALA A 165 2.44 -14.60 -26.83
N LEU A 166 3.14 -13.56 -26.41
CA LEU A 166 2.55 -12.23 -26.16
C LEU A 166 1.96 -11.61 -27.42
N LEU A 167 2.67 -11.68 -28.56
CA LEU A 167 2.18 -11.18 -29.84
C LEU A 167 0.96 -11.97 -30.33
N GLY A 168 0.96 -13.30 -30.18
CA GLY A 168 -0.19 -14.16 -30.51
C GLY A 168 -1.40 -13.81 -29.64
N TRP A 169 -1.19 -13.60 -28.34
CA TRP A 169 -2.25 -13.17 -27.43
C TRP A 169 -2.84 -11.80 -27.80
N ILE A 170 -1.98 -10.80 -28.06
CA ILE A 170 -2.44 -9.45 -28.47
C ILE A 170 -3.22 -9.47 -29.79
N ARG A 171 -2.87 -10.39 -30.71
CA ARG A 171 -3.58 -10.56 -31.99
C ARG A 171 -4.86 -11.39 -31.87
N GLY A 172 -5.14 -11.95 -30.69
CA GLY A 172 -6.28 -12.84 -30.48
C GLY A 172 -6.13 -14.23 -31.09
N GLU A 173 -4.91 -14.62 -31.49
CA GLU A 173 -4.58 -15.92 -32.05
C GLU A 173 -4.28 -16.91 -30.91
N GLN A 174 -4.92 -18.09 -30.91
CA GLN A 174 -4.69 -19.18 -29.94
C GLN A 174 -4.59 -18.71 -28.49
N THR A 175 -5.52 -17.89 -28.04
CA THR A 175 -5.45 -17.12 -26.78
C THR A 175 -5.19 -18.03 -25.56
N ALA A 176 -5.83 -19.20 -25.48
CA ALA A 176 -5.67 -20.13 -24.36
C ALA A 176 -4.27 -20.76 -24.32
N GLU A 177 -3.72 -21.12 -25.49
CA GLU A 177 -2.40 -21.74 -25.60
C GLU A 177 -1.28 -20.72 -25.35
N ASN A 178 -1.45 -19.50 -25.87
CA ASN A 178 -0.52 -18.41 -25.63
C ASN A 178 -0.49 -17.95 -24.16
N LEU A 179 -1.63 -17.91 -23.47
CA LEU A 179 -1.69 -17.65 -22.03
C LEU A 179 -0.97 -18.72 -21.22
N HIS A 180 -1.09 -19.99 -21.61
CA HIS A 180 -0.37 -21.08 -20.94
C HIS A 180 1.16 -20.97 -21.10
N HIS A 181 1.64 -20.39 -22.19
CA HIS A 181 3.07 -20.13 -22.42
C HIS A 181 3.59 -18.86 -21.75
N LEU A 182 2.71 -17.98 -21.30
CA LEU A 182 3.05 -16.74 -20.58
C LEU A 182 3.05 -16.94 -19.04
N ALA A 183 2.35 -17.97 -18.56
CA ALA A 183 2.30 -18.35 -17.15
C ALA A 183 3.49 -19.24 -16.75
#